data_8075197bf13b3523c411bc1de30a5cc1
#
_entry.id   8075197bf13b3523c411bc1de30a5cc1
#
_cell.length_a   1.000
_cell.length_b   1.000
_cell.length_c   1.000
_cell.angle_alpha   90.00
_cell.angle_beta   90.00
_cell.angle_gamma   90.00
#
_symmetry.space_group_name_H-M   'P 1'
#
loop_
_entity.id
_entity.type
_entity.pdbx_description
1 polymer ?
#
loop_
_entity_poly.entity_id
_entity_poly.type
_entity_poly.pdbx_seq_one_letter_code
_entity_poly.pdbx_strand_id
1 'polypeptide(L)'
;MTDAPSIRSQQILAVVTAFLALFAVVGFALYGLPRFYPYFVQELGWTRQQVTSGNAYSKIIVAVLFGFIAGRLVDRIGPRRLMLAGIVMAGSALVGLSYVTGLGAFYLFYGFNALGYVCGGPLPNQVLLSRWFDRARGKAMGIAYLGIGLGGAIVPLLAYALTQSLGWRGALRALGLLMIVIALPAAIFVREPKPLAASAAAPAPSLSGILSGLPFYLLMIGSMASIGAVGGTMQNLALYLSLDRKMPQVSIDTTLSLILLGSVVGRLLMGWLADRWPKKRVMLLIYVIVAAAIPPLFYAPTPGMLAVCAFMFGIGLGGDYMIIPLMAAEMYGLAVMGRVMGVVLTADSVSESVVPMIVAAVRDRTGSYTGGFTLLLALAVSLLPSPARTPARQPAPNA
;
A
#
# COMPACT_ATOMS: atom_id res chain seq x y z
N MET A 1 33.38 -25.42 -0.55
CA MET A 1 33.32 -24.10 0.15
C MET A 1 32.48 -23.23 -0.74
N THR A 2 31.20 -23.05 -0.42
CA THR A 2 30.32 -22.15 -1.15
C THR A 2 30.62 -20.73 -0.67
N ASP A 3 31.19 -19.92 -1.56
CA ASP A 3 31.46 -18.51 -1.29
C ASP A 3 30.23 -17.83 -0.69
N ALA A 4 30.42 -17.16 0.44
CA ALA A 4 29.35 -16.38 1.06
C ALA A 4 28.89 -15.30 0.04
N PRO A 5 27.60 -15.24 -0.30
CA PRO A 5 27.11 -14.30 -1.31
C PRO A 5 27.48 -12.88 -0.90
N SER A 6 27.98 -12.10 -1.85
CA SER A 6 28.40 -10.72 -1.61
C SER A 6 27.24 -9.88 -1.04
N ILE A 7 27.54 -8.89 -0.20
CA ILE A 7 26.53 -7.97 0.38
C ILE A 7 25.67 -7.38 -0.75
N ARG A 8 26.26 -7.03 -1.88
CA ARG A 8 25.55 -6.49 -3.04
C ARG A 8 24.55 -7.47 -3.64
N SER A 9 24.90 -8.75 -3.73
CA SER A 9 23.97 -9.78 -4.23
C SER A 9 22.77 -9.98 -3.31
N GLN A 10 22.98 -9.92 -2.00
CA GLN A 10 21.89 -10.00 -1.00
C GLN A 10 21.00 -8.76 -1.02
N GLN A 11 21.55 -7.58 -1.24
CA GLN A 11 20.77 -6.35 -1.44
C GLN A 11 19.89 -6.43 -2.68
N ILE A 12 20.42 -6.90 -3.80
CA ILE A 12 19.65 -7.10 -5.03
C ILE A 12 18.53 -8.14 -4.77
N LEU A 13 18.86 -9.26 -4.13
CA LEU A 13 17.88 -10.29 -3.79
C LEU A 13 16.78 -9.76 -2.87
N ALA A 14 17.09 -8.88 -1.91
CA ALA A 14 16.10 -8.26 -1.05
C ALA A 14 15.13 -7.35 -1.83
N VAL A 15 15.63 -6.57 -2.80
CA VAL A 15 14.78 -5.73 -3.66
C VAL A 15 13.90 -6.60 -4.56
N VAL A 16 14.47 -7.63 -5.19
CA VAL A 16 13.72 -8.57 -6.05
C VAL A 16 12.66 -9.31 -5.24
N THR A 17 13.01 -9.78 -4.03
CA THR A 17 12.05 -10.43 -3.14
C THR A 17 10.90 -9.51 -2.77
N ALA A 18 11.20 -8.28 -2.37
CA ALA A 18 10.18 -7.31 -2.02
C ALA A 18 9.29 -6.94 -3.23
N PHE A 19 9.89 -6.78 -4.41
CA PHE A 19 9.16 -6.56 -5.66
C PHE A 19 8.20 -7.72 -5.97
N LEU A 20 8.69 -8.95 -5.97
CA LEU A 20 7.88 -10.15 -6.26
C LEU A 20 6.80 -10.40 -5.21
N ALA A 21 7.12 -10.18 -3.93
CA ALA A 21 6.14 -10.31 -2.85
C ALA A 21 5.03 -9.26 -2.97
N LEU A 22 5.38 -8.01 -3.22
CA LEU A 22 4.41 -6.92 -3.42
C LEU A 22 3.60 -7.10 -4.71
N PHE A 23 4.24 -7.52 -5.81
CA PHE A 23 3.55 -7.88 -7.05
C PHE A 23 2.53 -9.00 -6.81
N ALA A 24 2.97 -10.08 -6.16
CA ALA A 24 2.12 -11.25 -5.96
C ALA A 24 1.04 -10.98 -4.89
N VAL A 25 1.42 -10.59 -3.67
CA VAL A 25 0.46 -10.44 -2.58
C VAL A 25 -0.52 -9.32 -2.86
N VAL A 26 -0.05 -8.15 -3.30
CA VAL A 26 -0.96 -7.02 -3.59
C VAL A 26 -1.71 -7.23 -4.91
N GLY A 27 -1.02 -7.72 -5.96
CA GLY A 27 -1.64 -7.98 -7.25
C GLY A 27 -2.74 -9.02 -7.18
N PHE A 28 -2.44 -10.21 -6.69
CA PHE A 28 -3.40 -11.33 -6.70
C PHE A 28 -4.47 -11.19 -5.60
N ALA A 29 -4.05 -10.85 -4.36
CA ALA A 29 -4.98 -10.82 -3.24
C ALA A 29 -5.87 -9.57 -3.20
N LEU A 30 -5.39 -8.41 -3.67
CA LEU A 30 -6.14 -7.17 -3.61
C LEU A 30 -6.76 -6.78 -4.95
N TYR A 31 -5.96 -6.74 -6.03
CA TYR A 31 -6.42 -6.27 -7.34
C TYR A 31 -7.05 -7.36 -8.21
N GLY A 32 -6.62 -8.62 -8.06
CA GLY A 32 -7.15 -9.74 -8.82
C GLY A 32 -8.51 -10.23 -8.32
N LEU A 33 -8.69 -10.28 -7.00
CA LEU A 33 -9.86 -10.88 -6.36
C LEU A 33 -11.21 -10.21 -6.71
N PRO A 34 -11.34 -8.88 -6.82
CA PRO A 34 -12.60 -8.23 -7.22
C PRO A 34 -13.13 -8.67 -8.59
N ARG A 35 -12.27 -9.19 -9.47
CA ARG A 35 -12.66 -9.70 -10.79
C ARG A 35 -13.62 -10.87 -10.69
N PHE A 36 -13.62 -11.59 -9.57
CA PHE A 36 -14.48 -12.76 -9.35
C PHE A 36 -15.82 -12.43 -8.70
N TYR A 37 -16.05 -11.21 -8.23
CA TYR A 37 -17.31 -10.80 -7.59
C TYR A 37 -18.57 -11.07 -8.42
N PRO A 38 -18.59 -10.80 -9.75
CA PRO A 38 -19.76 -11.12 -10.57
C PRO A 38 -20.13 -12.59 -10.54
N TYR A 39 -19.15 -13.51 -10.49
CA TYR A 39 -19.40 -14.95 -10.44
C TYR A 39 -19.97 -15.39 -9.08
N PHE A 40 -19.51 -14.79 -7.98
CA PHE A 40 -20.09 -15.05 -6.66
C PHE A 40 -21.56 -14.61 -6.60
N VAL A 41 -21.91 -13.50 -7.22
CA VAL A 41 -23.29 -13.02 -7.31
C VAL A 41 -24.14 -13.92 -8.22
N GLN A 42 -23.65 -14.27 -9.41
CA GLN A 42 -24.44 -14.98 -10.42
C GLN A 42 -24.59 -16.47 -10.12
N GLU A 43 -23.52 -17.15 -9.68
CA GLU A 43 -23.54 -18.60 -9.50
C GLU A 43 -23.88 -19.04 -8.07
N LEU A 44 -23.51 -18.24 -7.06
CA LEU A 44 -23.78 -18.59 -5.66
C LEU A 44 -25.02 -17.89 -5.11
N GLY A 45 -25.64 -16.98 -5.90
CA GLY A 45 -26.86 -16.28 -5.52
C GLY A 45 -26.66 -15.24 -4.39
N TRP A 46 -25.41 -14.80 -4.16
CA TRP A 46 -25.11 -13.83 -3.09
C TRP A 46 -25.42 -12.40 -3.54
N THR A 47 -25.78 -11.54 -2.58
CA THR A 47 -25.99 -10.13 -2.88
C THR A 47 -24.65 -9.42 -3.14
N ARG A 48 -24.69 -8.35 -3.94
CA ARG A 48 -23.50 -7.50 -4.17
C ARG A 48 -22.89 -6.99 -2.85
N GLN A 49 -23.76 -6.63 -1.89
CA GLN A 49 -23.34 -6.19 -0.56
C GLN A 49 -22.58 -7.29 0.19
N GLN A 50 -23.05 -8.54 0.19
CA GLN A 50 -22.39 -9.67 0.84
C GLN A 50 -21.00 -9.92 0.26
N VAL A 51 -20.86 -9.84 -1.06
CA VAL A 51 -19.57 -10.05 -1.73
C VAL A 51 -18.58 -8.91 -1.46
N THR A 52 -19.04 -7.66 -1.57
CA THR A 52 -18.16 -6.49 -1.36
C THR A 52 -17.80 -6.28 0.11
N SER A 53 -18.71 -6.64 1.05
CA SER A 53 -18.45 -6.54 2.48
C SER A 53 -17.31 -7.45 2.96
N GLY A 54 -17.03 -8.56 2.24
CA GLY A 54 -15.87 -9.40 2.52
C GLY A 54 -14.56 -8.61 2.51
N ASN A 55 -14.38 -7.72 1.54
CA ASN A 55 -13.21 -6.85 1.49
C ASN A 55 -13.20 -5.79 2.60
N ALA A 56 -14.35 -5.14 2.85
CA ALA A 56 -14.45 -4.08 3.86
C ALA A 56 -14.24 -4.63 5.27
N TYR A 57 -14.95 -5.68 5.66
CA TYR A 57 -14.83 -6.27 6.99
C TYR A 57 -13.47 -6.89 7.24
N SER A 58 -12.92 -7.62 6.26
CA SER A 58 -11.61 -8.21 6.42
C SER A 58 -10.51 -7.16 6.57
N LYS A 59 -10.54 -6.08 5.79
CA LYS A 59 -9.58 -4.97 5.92
C LYS A 59 -9.66 -4.32 7.30
N ILE A 60 -10.85 -3.96 7.76
CA ILE A 60 -11.04 -3.28 9.06
C ILE A 60 -10.66 -4.22 10.20
N ILE A 61 -11.20 -5.43 10.24
CA ILE A 61 -10.95 -6.38 11.33
C ILE A 61 -9.47 -6.75 11.39
N VAL A 62 -8.88 -7.08 10.25
CA VAL A 62 -7.48 -7.49 10.19
C VAL A 62 -6.54 -6.31 10.46
N ALA A 63 -6.84 -5.12 9.96
CA ALA A 63 -6.04 -3.94 10.26
C ALA A 63 -6.07 -3.61 11.76
N VAL A 64 -7.24 -3.58 12.37
CA VAL A 64 -7.40 -3.23 13.78
C VAL A 64 -6.82 -4.31 14.70
N LEU A 65 -7.15 -5.59 14.46
CA LEU A 65 -6.73 -6.68 15.35
C LEU A 65 -5.27 -7.11 15.13
N PHE A 66 -4.82 -7.13 13.89
CA PHE A 66 -3.54 -7.75 13.54
C PHE A 66 -2.47 -6.76 13.05
N GLY A 67 -2.80 -5.53 12.67
CA GLY A 67 -1.81 -4.54 12.24
C GLY A 67 -0.76 -4.29 13.32
N PHE A 68 -1.20 -4.12 14.57
CA PHE A 68 -0.33 -3.96 15.71
C PHE A 68 0.43 -5.25 16.09
N ILE A 69 -0.25 -6.40 15.99
CA ILE A 69 0.37 -7.71 16.26
C ILE A 69 1.42 -8.01 15.19
N ALA A 70 1.11 -7.77 13.91
CA ALA A 70 2.05 -7.97 12.81
C ALA A 70 3.29 -7.08 12.94
N GLY A 71 3.12 -5.83 13.39
CA GLY A 71 4.22 -4.93 13.69
C GLY A 71 5.17 -5.46 14.78
N ARG A 72 4.61 -6.02 15.87
CA ARG A 72 5.40 -6.69 16.91
C ARG A 72 6.05 -7.98 16.41
N LEU A 73 5.31 -8.72 15.59
CA LEU A 73 5.77 -10.00 15.07
C LEU A 73 6.94 -9.81 14.11
N VAL A 74 6.88 -8.81 13.20
CA VAL A 74 7.98 -8.52 12.26
C VAL A 74 9.25 -8.07 12.99
N ASP A 75 9.11 -7.36 14.13
CA ASP A 75 10.27 -6.96 14.93
C ASP A 75 10.90 -8.15 15.67
N ARG A 76 10.08 -9.12 16.12
CA ARG A 76 10.53 -10.29 16.92
C ARG A 76 11.05 -11.45 16.08
N ILE A 77 10.27 -11.92 15.11
CA ILE A 77 10.59 -13.13 14.32
C ILE A 77 11.28 -12.80 12.99
N GLY A 78 11.31 -11.51 12.62
CA GLY A 78 11.90 -11.00 11.39
C GLY A 78 10.94 -10.91 10.22
N PRO A 79 11.23 -10.02 9.25
CA PRO A 79 10.38 -9.79 8.08
C PRO A 79 10.31 -11.02 7.17
N ARG A 80 11.39 -11.77 7.00
CA ARG A 80 11.43 -12.94 6.13
C ARG A 80 10.42 -14.01 6.54
N ARG A 81 10.41 -14.39 7.83
CA ARG A 81 9.49 -15.45 8.32
C ARG A 81 8.05 -15.01 8.21
N LEU A 82 7.78 -13.71 8.47
CA LEU A 82 6.45 -13.16 8.35
C LEU A 82 5.99 -13.16 6.89
N MET A 83 6.85 -12.76 5.94
CA MET A 83 6.57 -12.80 4.50
C MET A 83 6.25 -14.22 4.02
N LEU A 84 7.04 -15.23 4.43
CA LEU A 84 6.79 -16.62 4.07
C LEU A 84 5.40 -17.07 4.52
N ALA A 85 5.05 -16.81 5.78
CA ALA A 85 3.73 -17.13 6.30
C ALA A 85 2.62 -16.39 5.54
N GLY A 86 2.79 -15.10 5.29
CA GLY A 86 1.81 -14.27 4.59
C GLY A 86 1.57 -14.69 3.14
N ILE A 87 2.63 -15.02 2.40
CA ILE A 87 2.51 -15.50 1.00
C ILE A 87 1.72 -16.82 0.95
N VAL A 88 2.07 -17.76 1.83
CA VAL A 88 1.37 -19.06 1.90
C VAL A 88 -0.08 -18.87 2.31
N MET A 89 -0.36 -18.04 3.32
CA MET A 89 -1.71 -17.76 3.78
C MET A 89 -2.57 -17.12 2.68
N ALA A 90 -2.08 -16.08 2.00
CA ALA A 90 -2.82 -15.40 0.94
C ALA A 90 -3.05 -16.31 -0.27
N GLY A 91 -2.03 -17.05 -0.70
CA GLY A 91 -2.17 -18.01 -1.80
C GLY A 91 -3.15 -19.13 -1.48
N SER A 92 -3.05 -19.72 -0.28
CA SER A 92 -3.98 -20.76 0.18
C SER A 92 -5.41 -20.22 0.34
N ALA A 93 -5.57 -18.97 0.74
CA ALA A 93 -6.88 -18.32 0.83
C ALA A 93 -7.55 -18.18 -0.55
N LEU A 94 -6.79 -17.80 -1.60
CA LEU A 94 -7.33 -17.77 -2.97
C LEU A 94 -7.74 -19.16 -3.45
N VAL A 95 -6.92 -20.18 -3.17
CA VAL A 95 -7.27 -21.58 -3.46
C VAL A 95 -8.53 -21.98 -2.70
N GLY A 96 -8.63 -21.65 -1.41
CA GLY A 96 -9.81 -21.94 -0.58
C GLY A 96 -11.08 -21.24 -1.10
N LEU A 97 -10.96 -19.99 -1.53
CA LEU A 97 -12.07 -19.25 -2.17
C LEU A 97 -12.62 -19.94 -3.42
N SER A 98 -11.82 -20.76 -4.10
CA SER A 98 -12.31 -21.55 -5.25
C SER A 98 -13.29 -22.67 -4.88
N TYR A 99 -13.31 -23.11 -3.63
CA TYR A 99 -14.16 -24.18 -3.12
C TYR A 99 -15.36 -23.68 -2.33
N VAL A 100 -15.53 -22.37 -2.18
CA VAL A 100 -16.63 -21.84 -1.37
C VAL A 100 -17.99 -22.16 -1.99
N THR A 101 -18.93 -22.54 -1.11
CA THR A 101 -20.33 -22.75 -1.42
C THR A 101 -21.25 -21.95 -0.49
N GLY A 102 -20.71 -21.46 0.65
CA GLY A 102 -21.44 -20.69 1.65
C GLY A 102 -20.68 -19.44 2.12
N LEU A 103 -21.44 -18.45 2.59
CA LEU A 103 -20.90 -17.15 3.04
C LEU A 103 -19.93 -17.28 4.21
N GLY A 104 -20.12 -18.24 5.13
CA GLY A 104 -19.22 -18.47 6.25
C GLY A 104 -17.80 -18.81 5.79
N ALA A 105 -17.67 -19.76 4.86
CA ALA A 105 -16.39 -20.13 4.27
C ALA A 105 -15.79 -18.96 3.45
N PHE A 106 -16.63 -18.21 2.75
CA PHE A 106 -16.19 -17.02 2.00
C PHE A 106 -15.54 -15.98 2.93
N TYR A 107 -16.20 -15.59 4.01
CA TYR A 107 -15.65 -14.62 4.97
C TYR A 107 -14.40 -15.15 5.68
N LEU A 108 -14.38 -16.46 5.98
CA LEU A 108 -13.20 -17.10 6.58
C LEU A 108 -11.98 -16.97 5.66
N PHE A 109 -12.10 -17.41 4.40
CA PHE A 109 -10.98 -17.30 3.45
C PHE A 109 -10.64 -15.87 3.09
N TYR A 110 -11.61 -14.96 3.07
CA TYR A 110 -11.35 -13.53 2.92
C TYR A 110 -10.54 -12.97 4.08
N GLY A 111 -10.85 -13.38 5.33
CA GLY A 111 -10.06 -13.07 6.52
C GLY A 111 -8.63 -13.61 6.42
N PHE A 112 -8.44 -14.86 6.00
CA PHE A 112 -7.12 -15.42 5.74
C PHE A 112 -6.36 -14.66 4.65
N ASN A 113 -7.03 -14.23 3.59
CA ASN A 113 -6.44 -13.42 2.53
C ASN A 113 -5.94 -12.07 3.08
N ALA A 114 -6.74 -11.41 3.91
CA ALA A 114 -6.36 -10.15 4.54
C ALA A 114 -5.21 -10.31 5.55
N LEU A 115 -5.20 -11.38 6.34
CA LEU A 115 -4.06 -11.73 7.21
C LEU A 115 -2.79 -11.97 6.38
N GLY A 116 -2.92 -12.71 5.28
CA GLY A 116 -1.84 -12.95 4.34
C GLY A 116 -1.30 -11.64 3.75
N TYR A 117 -2.18 -10.69 3.41
CA TYR A 117 -1.80 -9.37 2.95
C TYR A 117 -1.01 -8.57 4.00
N VAL A 118 -1.45 -8.57 5.27
CA VAL A 118 -0.74 -7.87 6.35
C VAL A 118 0.63 -8.50 6.61
N CYS A 119 0.70 -9.84 6.60
CA CYS A 119 1.94 -10.57 6.89
C CYS A 119 2.91 -10.66 5.70
N GLY A 120 2.43 -10.66 4.45
CA GLY A 120 3.27 -10.82 3.24
C GLY A 120 3.42 -9.55 2.41
N GLY A 121 2.58 -8.55 2.64
CA GLY A 121 2.49 -7.31 1.86
C GLY A 121 3.45 -6.20 2.31
N PRO A 122 3.00 -4.94 2.35
CA PRO A 122 3.90 -3.79 2.53
C PRO A 122 4.73 -3.82 3.81
N LEU A 123 4.15 -4.15 4.96
CA LEU A 123 4.80 -4.05 6.27
C LEU A 123 6.15 -4.80 6.37
N PRO A 124 6.22 -6.13 6.14
CA PRO A 124 7.49 -6.83 6.27
C PRO A 124 8.48 -6.46 5.17
N ASN A 125 8.00 -6.10 3.97
CA ASN A 125 8.86 -5.67 2.87
C ASN A 125 9.54 -4.33 3.16
N GLN A 126 8.84 -3.38 3.79
CA GLN A 126 9.40 -2.11 4.24
C GLN A 126 10.49 -2.33 5.29
N VAL A 127 10.25 -3.21 6.25
CA VAL A 127 11.23 -3.54 7.30
C VAL A 127 12.44 -4.25 6.70
N LEU A 128 12.24 -5.21 5.80
CA LEU A 128 13.33 -5.93 5.12
C LEU A 128 14.24 -4.96 4.36
N LEU A 129 13.67 -4.10 3.52
CA LEU A 129 14.43 -3.14 2.73
C LEU A 129 15.13 -2.10 3.62
N SER A 130 14.46 -1.64 4.68
CA SER A 130 15.04 -0.68 5.61
C SER A 130 16.24 -1.24 6.37
N ARG A 131 16.25 -2.56 6.63
CA ARG A 131 17.40 -3.24 7.27
C ARG A 131 18.57 -3.48 6.32
N TRP A 132 18.30 -3.66 5.02
CA TRP A 132 19.35 -3.90 4.00
C TRP A 132 19.98 -2.62 3.47
N PHE A 133 19.24 -1.51 3.47
CA PHE A 133 19.68 -0.26 2.85
C PHE A 133 19.72 0.86 3.89
N ASP A 134 20.81 1.61 3.89
CA ASP A 134 20.93 2.82 4.70
C ASP A 134 20.86 4.09 3.82
N ARG A 135 21.74 4.23 2.85
CA ARG A 135 21.83 5.43 2.01
C ARG A 135 20.90 5.41 0.78
N ALA A 136 20.46 4.23 0.33
CA ALA A 136 19.66 4.04 -0.89
C ALA A 136 18.28 3.41 -0.59
N ARG A 137 17.72 3.66 0.60
CA ARG A 137 16.41 3.12 1.02
C ARG A 137 15.28 3.57 0.10
N GLY A 138 15.28 4.85 -0.28
CA GLY A 138 14.26 5.42 -1.14
C GLY A 138 14.23 4.75 -2.52
N LYS A 139 15.39 4.58 -3.15
CA LYS A 139 15.50 3.86 -4.42
C LYS A 139 15.06 2.40 -4.30
N ALA A 140 15.53 1.70 -3.27
CA ALA A 140 15.18 0.30 -3.05
C ALA A 140 13.68 0.12 -2.86
N MET A 141 13.05 0.96 -2.05
CA MET A 141 11.59 0.96 -1.86
C MET A 141 10.87 1.35 -3.15
N GLY A 142 11.31 2.39 -3.86
CA GLY A 142 10.73 2.82 -5.12
C GLY A 142 10.67 1.67 -6.13
N ILE A 143 11.77 0.95 -6.33
CA ILE A 143 11.83 -0.20 -7.24
C ILE A 143 10.92 -1.34 -6.75
N ALA A 144 10.98 -1.68 -5.46
CA ALA A 144 10.15 -2.77 -4.91
C ALA A 144 8.65 -2.46 -5.05
N TYR A 145 8.26 -1.22 -4.85
CA TYR A 145 6.85 -0.79 -4.95
C TYR A 145 6.33 -0.72 -6.39
N LEU A 146 7.19 -0.75 -7.41
CA LEU A 146 6.73 -0.99 -8.79
C LEU A 146 5.97 -2.31 -8.90
N GLY A 147 6.31 -3.30 -8.06
CA GLY A 147 5.56 -4.56 -7.98
C GLY A 147 4.07 -4.36 -7.72
N ILE A 148 3.69 -3.40 -6.85
CA ILE A 148 2.27 -3.06 -6.60
C ILE A 148 1.59 -2.56 -7.87
N GLY A 149 2.22 -1.61 -8.57
CA GLY A 149 1.65 -1.02 -9.79
C GLY A 149 1.51 -2.05 -10.91
N LEU A 150 2.56 -2.85 -11.14
CA LEU A 150 2.55 -3.91 -12.16
C LEU A 150 1.56 -5.02 -11.78
N GLY A 151 1.48 -5.38 -10.50
CA GLY A 151 0.48 -6.34 -10.01
C GLY A 151 -0.95 -5.86 -10.29
N GLY A 152 -1.24 -4.59 -9.98
CA GLY A 152 -2.54 -3.99 -10.27
C GLY A 152 -2.89 -3.90 -11.76
N ALA A 153 -1.90 -3.73 -12.63
CA ALA A 153 -2.10 -3.67 -14.07
C ALA A 153 -2.24 -5.06 -14.72
N ILE A 154 -1.38 -6.00 -14.34
CA ILE A 154 -1.26 -7.30 -15.03
C ILE A 154 -2.24 -8.34 -14.46
N VAL A 155 -2.39 -8.40 -13.14
CA VAL A 155 -3.13 -9.51 -12.51
C VAL A 155 -4.62 -9.53 -12.85
N PRO A 156 -5.36 -8.42 -12.94
CA PRO A 156 -6.75 -8.45 -13.40
C PRO A 156 -6.91 -8.99 -14.83
N LEU A 157 -5.96 -8.69 -15.73
CA LEU A 157 -5.94 -9.21 -17.09
C LEU A 157 -5.64 -10.72 -17.10
N LEU A 158 -4.67 -11.15 -16.29
CA LEU A 158 -4.36 -12.57 -16.11
C LEU A 158 -5.55 -13.33 -15.51
N ALA A 159 -6.21 -12.76 -14.50
CA ALA A 159 -7.41 -13.33 -13.91
C ALA A 159 -8.53 -13.51 -14.94
N TYR A 160 -8.71 -12.52 -15.81
CA TYR A 160 -9.67 -12.62 -16.92
C TYR A 160 -9.30 -13.76 -17.88
N ALA A 161 -8.06 -13.81 -18.37
CA ALA A 161 -7.62 -14.85 -19.32
C ALA A 161 -7.74 -16.26 -18.71
N LEU A 162 -7.34 -16.44 -17.45
CA LEU A 162 -7.50 -17.71 -16.75
C LEU A 162 -8.97 -18.09 -16.53
N THR A 163 -9.83 -17.11 -16.31
CA THR A 163 -11.28 -17.38 -16.16
C THR A 163 -11.90 -17.89 -17.44
N GLN A 164 -11.48 -17.36 -18.60
CA GLN A 164 -11.99 -17.83 -19.91
C GLN A 164 -11.57 -19.27 -20.20
N SER A 165 -10.40 -19.71 -19.74
CA SER A 165 -9.87 -21.06 -20.04
C SER A 165 -10.21 -22.10 -18.97
N LEU A 166 -10.23 -21.72 -17.68
CA LEU A 166 -10.34 -22.65 -16.55
C LEU A 166 -11.63 -22.48 -15.74
N GLY A 167 -12.48 -21.53 -16.12
CA GLY A 167 -13.58 -21.05 -15.28
C GLY A 167 -13.08 -20.30 -14.04
N TRP A 168 -13.96 -19.60 -13.34
CA TRP A 168 -13.57 -18.74 -12.22
C TRP A 168 -12.96 -19.53 -11.04
N ARG A 169 -13.44 -20.75 -10.77
CA ARG A 169 -12.87 -21.61 -9.71
C ARG A 169 -11.47 -22.08 -10.07
N GLY A 170 -11.23 -22.46 -11.32
CA GLY A 170 -9.92 -22.82 -11.84
C GLY A 170 -8.95 -21.63 -11.82
N ALA A 171 -9.42 -20.45 -12.22
CA ALA A 171 -8.65 -19.22 -12.20
C ALA A 171 -8.20 -18.84 -10.79
N LEU A 172 -9.08 -18.91 -9.78
CA LEU A 172 -8.72 -18.65 -8.37
C LEU A 172 -7.65 -19.62 -7.86
N ARG A 173 -7.74 -20.92 -8.19
CA ARG A 173 -6.70 -21.91 -7.86
C ARG A 173 -5.38 -21.58 -8.52
N ALA A 174 -5.41 -21.29 -9.81
CA ALA A 174 -4.22 -20.91 -10.56
C ALA A 174 -3.56 -19.64 -9.99
N LEU A 175 -4.33 -18.61 -9.69
CA LEU A 175 -3.81 -17.38 -9.11
C LEU A 175 -3.19 -17.61 -7.72
N GLY A 176 -3.84 -18.40 -6.85
CA GLY A 176 -3.31 -18.74 -5.54
C GLY A 176 -1.98 -19.51 -5.61
N LEU A 177 -1.90 -20.48 -6.51
CA LEU A 177 -0.66 -21.24 -6.76
C LEU A 177 0.43 -20.37 -7.39
N LEU A 178 0.10 -19.54 -8.38
CA LEU A 178 1.03 -18.61 -9.00
C LEU A 178 1.60 -17.62 -8.00
N MET A 179 0.78 -17.10 -7.07
CA MET A 179 1.25 -16.22 -5.99
C MET A 179 2.35 -16.91 -5.18
N ILE A 180 2.11 -18.16 -4.77
CA ILE A 180 3.10 -18.94 -4.00
C ILE A 180 4.35 -19.19 -4.85
N VAL A 181 4.20 -19.67 -6.07
CA VAL A 181 5.33 -20.01 -6.96
C VAL A 181 6.19 -18.80 -7.29
N ILE A 182 5.60 -17.62 -7.49
CA ILE A 182 6.33 -16.40 -7.84
C ILE A 182 7.04 -15.81 -6.63
N ALA A 183 6.37 -15.69 -5.49
CA ALA A 183 6.90 -14.94 -4.35
C ALA A 183 7.66 -15.78 -3.33
N LEU A 184 7.24 -17.04 -3.10
CA LEU A 184 7.81 -17.89 -2.05
C LEU A 184 9.29 -18.22 -2.26
N PRO A 185 9.77 -18.62 -3.47
CA PRO A 185 11.18 -18.93 -3.67
C PRO A 185 12.09 -17.76 -3.33
N ALA A 186 11.76 -16.55 -3.79
CA ALA A 186 12.55 -15.37 -3.48
C ALA A 186 12.59 -15.09 -1.97
N ALA A 187 11.47 -15.26 -1.27
CA ALA A 187 11.37 -15.08 0.17
C ALA A 187 12.14 -16.18 0.96
N ILE A 188 12.30 -17.39 0.38
CA ILE A 188 13.11 -18.46 0.98
C ILE A 188 14.60 -18.14 0.90
N PHE A 189 15.07 -17.62 -0.23
CA PHE A 189 16.49 -17.38 -0.46
C PHE A 189 17.00 -16.06 0.12
N VAL A 190 16.12 -15.08 0.34
CA VAL A 190 16.52 -13.79 0.95
C VAL A 190 17.00 -14.03 2.38
N ARG A 191 18.12 -13.40 2.72
CA ARG A 191 18.66 -13.43 4.10
C ARG A 191 18.27 -12.13 4.80
N GLU A 192 18.05 -12.22 6.09
CA GLU A 192 17.98 -11.02 6.91
C GLU A 192 19.41 -10.57 7.24
N PRO A 193 19.73 -9.28 7.13
CA PRO A 193 21.02 -8.79 7.60
C PRO A 193 21.09 -9.14 9.09
N LYS A 194 22.27 -9.60 9.53
CA LYS A 194 22.52 -9.71 10.97
C LYS A 194 22.13 -8.37 11.60
N PRO A 195 21.38 -8.35 12.71
CA PRO A 195 21.19 -7.10 13.42
C PRO A 195 22.57 -6.45 13.50
N LEU A 196 22.75 -5.24 12.96
CA LEU A 196 23.94 -4.46 13.28
C LEU A 196 24.01 -4.57 14.78
N ALA A 197 25.13 -5.14 15.30
CA ALA A 197 25.32 -5.32 16.71
C ALA A 197 24.83 -4.03 17.33
N ALA A 198 23.69 -4.13 18.01
CA ALA A 198 22.98 -2.94 18.45
C ALA A 198 24.06 -2.13 19.13
N SER A 199 24.31 -0.94 18.62
CA SER A 199 25.16 -0.03 19.33
C SER A 199 24.65 -0.13 20.77
N ALA A 200 25.42 -0.76 21.62
CA ALA A 200 25.03 -1.22 22.96
C ALA A 200 24.69 -0.04 23.91
N ALA A 201 24.35 1.11 23.34
CA ALA A 201 24.34 2.40 24.01
C ALA A 201 22.94 2.97 24.32
N ALA A 202 21.84 2.45 23.75
CA ALA A 202 20.52 2.90 24.23
C ALA A 202 19.47 1.78 24.11
N PRO A 203 18.67 1.52 25.14
CA PRO A 203 17.53 0.61 25.05
C PRO A 203 16.58 1.14 23.98
N ALA A 204 16.08 0.23 23.11
CA ALA A 204 15.11 0.59 22.09
C ALA A 204 13.92 1.31 22.75
N PRO A 205 13.46 2.45 22.21
CA PRO A 205 12.40 3.21 22.81
C PRO A 205 11.16 2.34 23.01
N SER A 206 10.53 2.44 24.16
CA SER A 206 9.29 1.73 24.43
C SER A 206 8.19 2.25 23.51
N LEU A 207 7.27 1.39 23.08
CA LEU A 207 6.16 1.83 22.25
C LEU A 207 5.31 2.90 22.97
N SER A 208 5.12 2.76 24.27
CA SER A 208 4.43 3.77 25.09
C SER A 208 5.12 5.13 25.02
N GLY A 209 6.45 5.17 25.06
CA GLY A 209 7.22 6.40 24.90
C GLY A 209 7.10 7.02 23.50
N ILE A 210 6.96 6.21 22.46
CA ILE A 210 6.69 6.70 21.10
C ILE A 210 5.27 7.25 21.00
N LEU A 211 4.28 6.52 21.51
CA LEU A 211 2.87 6.90 21.48
C LEU A 211 2.55 8.11 22.38
N SER A 212 3.39 8.46 23.33
CA SER A 212 3.23 9.69 24.13
C SER A 212 3.74 10.95 23.40
N GLY A 213 4.47 10.79 22.30
CA GLY A 213 5.11 11.88 21.57
C GLY A 213 4.22 12.48 20.46
N LEU A 214 4.04 13.80 20.45
CA LEU A 214 3.34 14.52 19.38
C LEU A 214 3.85 14.19 17.97
N PRO A 215 5.17 13.98 17.71
CA PRO A 215 5.66 13.65 16.37
C PRO A 215 5.07 12.37 15.78
N PHE A 216 4.72 11.38 16.62
CA PHE A 216 4.06 10.16 16.16
C PHE A 216 2.66 10.44 15.62
N TYR A 217 1.86 11.21 16.34
CA TYR A 217 0.51 11.56 15.89
C TYR A 217 0.53 12.45 14.65
N LEU A 218 1.49 13.35 14.53
CA LEU A 218 1.66 14.17 13.33
C LEU A 218 2.00 13.30 12.11
N LEU A 219 2.87 12.30 12.26
CA LEU A 219 3.18 11.35 11.19
C LEU A 219 1.94 10.50 10.84
N MET A 220 1.26 9.95 11.83
CA MET A 220 0.09 9.08 11.67
C MET A 220 -1.09 9.83 11.03
N ILE A 221 -1.47 10.97 11.59
CA ILE A 221 -2.59 11.78 11.06
C ILE A 221 -2.25 12.33 9.68
N GLY A 222 -0.98 12.71 9.49
CA GLY A 222 -0.46 13.11 8.19
C GLY A 222 -0.60 12.01 7.14
N SER A 223 -0.18 10.79 7.47
CA SER A 223 -0.36 9.63 6.60
C SER A 223 -1.85 9.36 6.32
N MET A 224 -2.69 9.29 7.35
CA MET A 224 -4.12 9.07 7.22
C MET A 224 -4.80 10.10 6.29
N ALA A 225 -4.47 11.38 6.45
CA ALA A 225 -5.08 12.45 5.66
C ALA A 225 -4.63 12.36 4.18
N SER A 226 -3.35 12.07 3.92
CA SER A 226 -2.84 11.88 2.57
C SER A 226 -3.45 10.65 1.89
N ILE A 227 -3.38 9.50 2.55
CA ILE A 227 -3.95 8.24 2.03
C ILE A 227 -5.46 8.36 1.83
N GLY A 228 -6.17 9.05 2.73
CA GLY A 228 -7.59 9.34 2.58
C GLY A 228 -7.88 10.24 1.38
N ALA A 229 -7.10 11.31 1.19
CA ALA A 229 -7.25 12.21 0.04
C ALA A 229 -6.98 11.48 -1.28
N VAL A 230 -5.90 10.70 -1.33
CA VAL A 230 -5.52 9.89 -2.50
C VAL A 230 -6.55 8.80 -2.80
N GLY A 231 -6.92 8.00 -1.79
CA GLY A 231 -7.90 6.92 -1.93
C GLY A 231 -9.30 7.44 -2.27
N GLY A 232 -9.72 8.53 -1.62
CA GLY A 232 -10.98 9.20 -1.89
C GLY A 232 -11.06 9.73 -3.33
N THR A 233 -9.97 10.33 -3.81
CA THR A 233 -9.87 10.80 -5.20
C THR A 233 -9.94 9.62 -6.17
N MET A 234 -9.11 8.60 -5.99
CA MET A 234 -9.03 7.46 -6.90
C MET A 234 -10.36 6.70 -7.05
N GLN A 235 -11.07 6.48 -5.95
CA GLN A 235 -12.31 5.72 -5.97
C GLN A 235 -13.50 6.52 -6.53
N ASN A 236 -13.53 7.83 -6.31
CA ASN A 236 -14.65 8.66 -6.75
C ASN A 236 -14.44 9.31 -8.12
N LEU A 237 -13.19 9.43 -8.60
CA LEU A 237 -12.88 10.12 -9.86
C LEU A 237 -13.56 9.45 -11.06
N ALA A 238 -13.47 8.12 -11.16
CA ALA A 238 -14.09 7.39 -12.28
C ALA A 238 -15.61 7.56 -12.30
N LEU A 239 -16.26 7.49 -11.14
CA LEU A 239 -17.69 7.70 -10.99
C LEU A 239 -18.09 9.13 -11.38
N TYR A 240 -17.34 10.11 -10.92
CA TYR A 240 -17.55 11.52 -11.25
C TYR A 240 -17.42 11.79 -12.75
N LEU A 241 -16.33 11.32 -13.38
CA LEU A 241 -16.11 11.53 -14.81
C LEU A 241 -17.17 10.83 -15.66
N SER A 242 -17.64 9.65 -15.24
CA SER A 242 -18.65 8.87 -15.95
C SER A 242 -20.07 9.41 -15.75
N LEU A 243 -20.50 9.57 -14.51
CA LEU A 243 -21.90 9.85 -14.17
C LEU A 243 -22.23 11.34 -14.13
N ASP A 244 -21.35 12.17 -13.60
CA ASP A 244 -21.61 13.62 -13.46
C ASP A 244 -21.09 14.40 -14.66
N ARG A 245 -19.89 14.10 -15.18
CA ARG A 245 -19.33 14.77 -16.37
C ARG A 245 -19.70 14.08 -17.68
N LYS A 246 -20.28 12.87 -17.65
CA LYS A 246 -20.70 12.07 -18.81
C LYS A 246 -19.62 11.97 -19.89
N MET A 247 -18.38 11.80 -19.46
CA MET A 247 -17.25 11.68 -20.37
C MET A 247 -17.26 10.32 -21.07
N PRO A 248 -16.74 10.25 -22.31
CA PRO A 248 -16.55 8.96 -23.00
C PRO A 248 -15.66 8.02 -22.19
N GLN A 249 -15.98 6.72 -22.16
CA GLN A 249 -15.25 5.71 -21.38
C GLN A 249 -13.75 5.71 -21.72
N VAL A 250 -13.40 5.88 -22.98
CA VAL A 250 -12.00 5.96 -23.44
C VAL A 250 -11.23 7.09 -22.75
N SER A 251 -11.86 8.25 -22.55
CA SER A 251 -11.23 9.39 -21.86
C SER A 251 -11.05 9.11 -20.36
N ILE A 252 -11.99 8.41 -19.74
CA ILE A 252 -11.92 7.99 -18.34
C ILE A 252 -10.77 7.00 -18.17
N ASP A 253 -10.72 5.96 -18.99
CA ASP A 253 -9.69 4.93 -18.95
C ASP A 253 -8.30 5.53 -19.21
N THR A 254 -8.20 6.47 -20.14
CA THR A 254 -6.95 7.22 -20.40
C THR A 254 -6.52 8.02 -19.16
N THR A 255 -7.45 8.70 -18.51
CA THR A 255 -7.17 9.48 -17.30
C THR A 255 -6.63 8.59 -16.17
N LEU A 256 -7.30 7.45 -15.92
CA LEU A 256 -6.86 6.49 -14.90
C LEU A 256 -5.51 5.86 -15.25
N SER A 257 -5.27 5.55 -16.52
CA SER A 257 -4.00 5.03 -16.99
C SER A 257 -2.86 6.02 -16.80
N LEU A 258 -3.10 7.32 -17.05
CA LEU A 258 -2.12 8.38 -16.80
C LEU A 258 -1.80 8.53 -15.31
N ILE A 259 -2.78 8.38 -14.42
CA ILE A 259 -2.52 8.34 -12.97
C ILE A 259 -1.58 7.17 -12.63
N LEU A 260 -1.86 5.98 -13.15
CA LEU A 260 -1.03 4.80 -12.89
C LEU A 260 0.38 4.97 -13.45
N LEU A 261 0.52 5.50 -14.67
CA LEU A 261 1.83 5.80 -15.26
C LEU A 261 2.59 6.85 -14.44
N GLY A 262 1.91 7.92 -14.03
CA GLY A 262 2.46 8.92 -13.11
C GLY A 262 2.93 8.29 -11.79
N SER A 263 2.18 7.30 -11.26
CA SER A 263 2.56 6.65 -10.01
C SER A 263 3.81 5.77 -10.13
N VAL A 264 4.05 5.18 -11.29
CA VAL A 264 5.32 4.48 -11.59
C VAL A 264 6.49 5.47 -11.57
N VAL A 265 6.35 6.58 -12.29
CA VAL A 265 7.35 7.66 -12.31
C VAL A 265 7.55 8.23 -10.91
N GLY A 266 6.47 8.47 -10.18
CA GLY A 266 6.49 9.00 -8.82
C GLY A 266 7.27 8.12 -7.83
N ARG A 267 7.08 6.81 -7.88
CA ARG A 267 7.84 5.86 -7.02
C ARG A 267 9.34 5.96 -7.25
N LEU A 268 9.76 6.02 -8.51
CA LEU A 268 11.18 6.12 -8.85
C LEU A 268 11.75 7.50 -8.51
N LEU A 269 11.04 8.56 -8.90
CA LEU A 269 11.48 9.94 -8.70
C LEU A 269 11.54 10.31 -7.21
N MET A 270 10.46 10.08 -6.47
CA MET A 270 10.40 10.41 -5.05
C MET A 270 11.32 9.52 -4.22
N GLY A 271 11.52 8.25 -4.63
CA GLY A 271 12.51 7.36 -4.00
C GLY A 271 13.94 7.87 -4.16
N TRP A 272 14.28 8.28 -5.38
CA TRP A 272 15.59 8.88 -5.66
C TRP A 272 15.79 10.22 -4.92
N LEU A 273 14.74 11.03 -4.85
CA LEU A 273 14.76 12.30 -4.17
C LEU A 273 14.88 12.14 -2.65
N ALA A 274 14.20 11.14 -2.07
CA ALA A 274 14.26 10.83 -0.65
C ALA A 274 15.64 10.34 -0.17
N ASP A 275 16.46 9.81 -1.10
CA ASP A 275 17.85 9.46 -0.78
C ASP A 275 18.80 10.66 -0.79
N ARG A 276 18.40 11.80 -1.39
CA ARG A 276 19.22 13.01 -1.54
C ARG A 276 18.79 14.19 -0.68
N TRP A 277 17.49 14.33 -0.50
CA TRP A 277 16.89 15.41 0.27
C TRP A 277 16.41 14.93 1.63
N PRO A 278 16.26 15.83 2.61
CA PRO A 278 15.57 15.51 3.84
C PRO A 278 14.17 14.95 3.56
N LYS A 279 13.86 13.79 4.09
CA LYS A 279 12.60 13.07 3.80
C LYS A 279 11.36 13.91 4.06
N LYS A 280 11.41 14.77 5.08
CA LYS A 280 10.38 15.77 5.37
C LYS A 280 10.08 16.68 4.18
N ARG A 281 11.11 17.17 3.46
CA ARG A 281 10.91 18.02 2.28
C ARG A 281 10.28 17.24 1.12
N VAL A 282 10.69 16.00 0.94
CA VAL A 282 10.11 15.12 -0.09
C VAL A 282 8.66 14.80 0.24
N MET A 283 8.34 14.53 1.50
CA MET A 283 6.97 14.31 1.96
C MET A 283 6.09 15.56 1.71
N LEU A 284 6.59 16.74 2.07
CA LEU A 284 5.87 17.99 1.78
C LEU A 284 5.66 18.22 0.28
N LEU A 285 6.67 17.92 -0.55
CA LEU A 285 6.55 18.02 -2.01
C LEU A 285 5.46 17.08 -2.54
N ILE A 286 5.41 15.84 -2.05
CA ILE A 286 4.37 14.87 -2.41
C ILE A 286 2.98 15.43 -2.06
N TYR A 287 2.82 15.95 -0.86
CA TYR A 287 1.55 16.51 -0.39
C TYR A 287 1.13 17.74 -1.19
N VAL A 288 2.08 18.63 -1.53
CA VAL A 288 1.82 19.77 -2.42
C VAL A 288 1.34 19.31 -3.80
N ILE A 289 2.02 18.29 -4.37
CA ILE A 289 1.65 17.75 -5.69
C ILE A 289 0.23 17.17 -5.64
N VAL A 290 -0.09 16.36 -4.63
CA VAL A 290 -1.43 15.79 -4.46
C VAL A 290 -2.48 16.89 -4.29
N ALA A 291 -2.25 17.85 -3.38
CA ALA A 291 -3.19 18.94 -3.12
C ALA A 291 -3.41 19.82 -4.35
N ALA A 292 -2.35 20.14 -5.10
CA ALA A 292 -2.44 20.97 -6.30
C ALA A 292 -3.12 20.25 -7.47
N ALA A 293 -3.01 18.90 -7.54
CA ALA A 293 -3.60 18.12 -8.61
C ALA A 293 -5.09 17.81 -8.41
N ILE A 294 -5.59 17.76 -7.16
CA ILE A 294 -7.00 17.43 -6.88
C ILE A 294 -7.99 18.42 -7.53
N PRO A 295 -7.90 19.74 -7.34
CA PRO A 295 -8.89 20.65 -7.92
C PRO A 295 -9.02 20.53 -9.44
N PRO A 296 -7.94 20.57 -10.23
CA PRO A 296 -8.08 20.47 -11.68
C PRO A 296 -8.49 19.07 -12.17
N LEU A 297 -8.28 18.00 -11.40
CA LEU A 297 -8.84 16.68 -11.76
C LEU A 297 -10.38 16.73 -11.83
N PHE A 298 -10.99 17.53 -10.98
CA PHE A 298 -12.44 17.65 -10.94
C PHE A 298 -12.98 18.82 -11.77
N TYR A 299 -12.22 19.90 -11.92
CA TYR A 299 -12.68 21.13 -12.58
C TYR A 299 -11.96 21.45 -13.91
N ALA A 300 -11.10 20.53 -14.41
CA ALA A 300 -10.38 20.76 -15.66
C ALA A 300 -11.35 21.09 -16.81
N PRO A 301 -11.16 22.26 -17.49
CA PRO A 301 -12.01 22.66 -18.61
C PRO A 301 -11.69 21.89 -19.89
N THR A 302 -10.48 21.34 -20.02
CA THR A 302 -10.00 20.67 -21.23
C THR A 302 -9.49 19.26 -20.92
N PRO A 303 -9.63 18.31 -21.88
CA PRO A 303 -9.06 16.95 -21.72
C PRO A 303 -7.53 16.95 -21.53
N GLY A 304 -6.82 17.88 -22.17
CA GLY A 304 -5.37 18.01 -22.03
C GLY A 304 -4.95 18.41 -20.62
N MET A 305 -5.65 19.36 -20.00
CA MET A 305 -5.42 19.75 -18.61
C MET A 305 -5.71 18.59 -17.65
N LEU A 306 -6.82 17.87 -17.88
CA LEU A 306 -7.16 16.69 -17.10
C LEU A 306 -6.05 15.65 -17.18
N ALA A 307 -5.50 15.38 -18.37
CA ALA A 307 -4.43 14.42 -18.59
C ALA A 307 -3.14 14.80 -17.83
N VAL A 308 -2.72 16.06 -17.89
CA VAL A 308 -1.54 16.57 -17.17
C VAL A 308 -1.75 16.43 -15.65
N CYS A 309 -2.90 16.83 -15.15
CA CYS A 309 -3.19 16.78 -13.72
C CYS A 309 -3.35 15.33 -13.22
N ALA A 310 -3.89 14.43 -14.04
CA ALA A 310 -3.94 13.00 -13.76
C ALA A 310 -2.53 12.41 -13.61
N PHE A 311 -1.62 12.74 -14.52
CA PHE A 311 -0.24 12.31 -14.43
C PHE A 311 0.47 12.88 -13.20
N MET A 312 0.30 14.19 -12.92
CA MET A 312 0.86 14.85 -11.73
C MET A 312 0.33 14.25 -10.42
N PHE A 313 -0.99 14.03 -10.34
CA PHE A 313 -1.59 13.34 -9.20
C PHE A 313 -0.99 11.94 -9.02
N GLY A 314 -0.78 11.22 -10.11
CA GLY A 314 -0.10 9.93 -10.12
C GLY A 314 1.30 10.00 -9.52
N ILE A 315 2.10 11.02 -9.83
CA ILE A 315 3.44 11.22 -9.23
C ILE A 315 3.34 11.33 -7.71
N GLY A 316 2.38 12.10 -7.19
CA GLY A 316 2.12 12.21 -5.76
C GLY A 316 1.70 10.88 -5.14
N LEU A 317 0.72 10.20 -5.73
CA LEU A 317 0.25 8.88 -5.32
C LEU A 317 1.40 7.86 -5.23
N GLY A 318 2.32 7.86 -6.22
CA GLY A 318 3.44 6.93 -6.23
C GLY A 318 4.44 7.17 -5.10
N GLY A 319 4.65 8.43 -4.73
CA GLY A 319 5.55 8.82 -3.65
C GLY A 319 4.99 8.58 -2.26
N ASP A 320 3.68 8.75 -2.08
CA ASP A 320 3.00 8.77 -0.79
C ASP A 320 3.20 7.47 0.01
N TYR A 321 2.87 6.32 -0.57
CA TYR A 321 3.02 5.02 0.10
C TYR A 321 4.45 4.68 0.53
N MET A 322 5.44 5.32 -0.08
CA MET A 322 6.85 5.02 0.13
C MET A 322 7.50 5.97 1.16
N ILE A 323 7.05 7.23 1.23
CA ILE A 323 7.71 8.24 2.07
C ILE A 323 7.47 8.00 3.57
N ILE A 324 6.32 7.46 3.94
CA ILE A 324 5.94 7.23 5.33
C ILE A 324 6.88 6.24 6.04
N PRO A 325 7.16 5.03 5.50
CA PRO A 325 8.13 4.13 6.13
C PRO A 325 9.54 4.70 6.18
N LEU A 326 9.93 5.53 5.20
CA LEU A 326 11.23 6.21 5.22
C LEU A 326 11.31 7.24 6.35
N MET A 327 10.22 8.00 6.59
CA MET A 327 10.10 8.92 7.71
C MET A 327 10.11 8.17 9.05
N ALA A 328 9.33 7.10 9.18
CA ALA A 328 9.28 6.29 10.40
C ALA A 328 10.67 5.72 10.75
N ALA A 329 11.40 5.21 9.76
CA ALA A 329 12.76 4.70 9.95
C ALA A 329 13.75 5.79 10.38
N GLU A 330 13.60 7.02 9.87
CA GLU A 330 14.45 8.15 10.24
C GLU A 330 14.14 8.67 11.65
N MET A 331 12.86 8.73 12.02
CA MET A 331 12.42 9.30 13.31
C MET A 331 12.60 8.34 14.48
N TYR A 332 12.33 7.05 14.29
CA TYR A 332 12.26 6.08 15.39
C TYR A 332 13.29 4.96 15.29
N GLY A 333 14.01 4.89 14.19
CA GLY A 333 15.01 3.84 13.96
C GLY A 333 14.39 2.49 13.58
N LEU A 334 15.27 1.54 13.20
CA LEU A 334 14.86 0.27 12.64
C LEU A 334 14.37 -0.75 13.67
N ALA A 335 14.80 -0.60 14.93
CA ALA A 335 14.47 -1.55 16.00
C ALA A 335 12.97 -1.58 16.37
N VAL A 336 12.27 -0.48 16.12
CA VAL A 336 10.84 -0.31 16.45
C VAL A 336 9.98 -0.05 15.21
N MET A 337 10.58 -0.10 14.02
CA MET A 337 9.93 0.26 12.77
C MET A 337 8.67 -0.56 12.51
N GLY A 338 8.72 -1.87 12.78
CA GLY A 338 7.56 -2.74 12.58
C GLY A 338 6.37 -2.33 13.43
N ARG A 339 6.61 -2.02 14.72
CA ARG A 339 5.55 -1.57 15.64
C ARG A 339 4.96 -0.23 15.25
N VAL A 340 5.80 0.73 14.88
CA VAL A 340 5.38 2.07 14.42
C VAL A 340 4.56 1.95 13.14
N MET A 341 5.09 1.24 12.14
CA MET A 341 4.40 1.06 10.85
C MET A 341 3.14 0.21 10.98
N GLY A 342 3.11 -0.75 11.89
CA GLY A 342 1.89 -1.52 12.17
C GLY A 342 0.72 -0.63 12.61
N VAL A 343 0.96 0.35 13.48
CA VAL A 343 -0.07 1.32 13.90
C VAL A 343 -0.41 2.28 12.76
N VAL A 344 0.58 2.85 12.07
CA VAL A 344 0.36 3.79 10.98
C VAL A 344 -0.44 3.14 9.84
N LEU A 345 -0.04 1.96 9.37
CA LEU A 345 -0.75 1.25 8.30
C LEU A 345 -2.16 0.83 8.69
N THR A 346 -2.42 0.55 9.98
CA THR A 346 -3.77 0.32 10.48
C THR A 346 -4.62 1.58 10.34
N ALA A 347 -4.09 2.72 10.76
CA ALA A 347 -4.75 4.01 10.66
C ALA A 347 -4.99 4.41 9.19
N ASP A 348 -4.02 4.20 8.33
CA ASP A 348 -4.11 4.41 6.87
C ASP A 348 -5.22 3.56 6.24
N SER A 349 -5.32 2.28 6.63
CA SER A 349 -6.36 1.38 6.13
C SER A 349 -7.78 1.83 6.51
N VAL A 350 -7.94 2.39 7.70
CA VAL A 350 -9.21 3.00 8.12
C VAL A 350 -9.53 4.21 7.26
N SER A 351 -8.57 5.10 7.05
CA SER A 351 -8.75 6.32 6.24
C SER A 351 -9.05 5.98 4.78
N GLU A 352 -8.31 5.04 4.18
CA GLU A 352 -8.52 4.57 2.81
C GLU A 352 -9.91 3.94 2.60
N SER A 353 -10.50 3.40 3.66
CA SER A 353 -11.84 2.81 3.61
C SER A 353 -12.94 3.84 3.84
N VAL A 354 -12.77 4.73 4.81
CA VAL A 354 -13.81 5.64 5.30
C VAL A 354 -13.93 6.88 4.43
N VAL A 355 -12.81 7.50 4.02
CA VAL A 355 -12.84 8.77 3.29
C VAL A 355 -13.57 8.66 1.94
N PRO A 356 -13.34 7.64 1.08
CA PRO A 356 -14.11 7.47 -0.15
C PRO A 356 -15.62 7.32 0.10
N MET A 357 -16.01 6.63 1.17
CA MET A 357 -17.43 6.46 1.54
C MET A 357 -18.06 7.80 1.96
N ILE A 358 -17.34 8.62 2.72
CA ILE A 358 -17.82 9.97 3.08
C ILE A 358 -18.03 10.82 1.83
N VAL A 359 -17.08 10.82 0.90
CA VAL A 359 -17.18 11.57 -0.37
C VAL A 359 -18.41 11.12 -1.17
N ALA A 360 -18.61 9.80 -1.31
CA ALA A 360 -19.79 9.26 -1.98
C ALA A 360 -21.10 9.63 -1.26
N ALA A 361 -21.15 9.53 0.08
CA ALA A 361 -22.33 9.90 0.87
C ALA A 361 -22.67 11.38 0.77
N VAL A 362 -21.65 12.26 0.71
CA VAL A 362 -21.86 13.71 0.46
C VAL A 362 -22.49 13.90 -0.90
N ARG A 363 -21.99 13.20 -1.95
CA ARG A 363 -22.56 13.26 -3.30
C ARG A 363 -24.03 12.81 -3.30
N ASP A 364 -24.35 11.71 -2.67
CA ASP A 364 -25.71 11.16 -2.64
C ASP A 364 -26.69 12.08 -1.92
N ARG A 365 -26.25 12.77 -0.88
CA ARG A 365 -27.11 13.71 -0.11
C ARG A 365 -27.25 15.09 -0.77
N THR A 366 -26.20 15.59 -1.39
CA THR A 366 -26.17 16.96 -1.93
C THR A 366 -26.41 17.05 -3.43
N GLY A 367 -26.38 15.93 -4.14
CA GLY A 367 -26.43 15.87 -5.60
C GLY A 367 -25.14 16.35 -6.28
N SER A 368 -24.08 16.69 -5.54
CA SER A 368 -22.83 17.23 -6.08
C SER A 368 -21.59 16.65 -5.37
N TYR A 369 -20.53 16.45 -6.14
CA TYR A 369 -19.21 16.07 -5.59
C TYR A 369 -18.45 17.24 -4.97
N THR A 370 -18.89 18.50 -5.12
CA THR A 370 -18.14 19.69 -4.67
C THR A 370 -17.74 19.62 -3.20
N GLY A 371 -18.69 19.25 -2.30
CA GLY A 371 -18.39 19.10 -0.88
C GLY A 371 -17.40 17.97 -0.60
N GLY A 372 -17.51 16.84 -1.32
CA GLY A 372 -16.57 15.73 -1.21
C GLY A 372 -15.16 16.13 -1.65
N PHE A 373 -15.03 16.83 -2.75
CA PHE A 373 -13.72 17.29 -3.27
C PHE A 373 -13.09 18.36 -2.39
N THR A 374 -13.92 19.26 -1.82
CA THR A 374 -13.45 20.22 -0.81
C THR A 374 -12.88 19.49 0.42
N LEU A 375 -13.52 18.41 0.86
CA LEU A 375 -13.00 17.54 1.94
C LEU A 375 -11.65 16.93 1.56
N LEU A 376 -11.53 16.34 0.35
CA LEU A 376 -10.28 15.74 -0.11
C LEU A 376 -9.15 16.77 -0.20
N LEU A 377 -9.45 17.97 -0.70
CA LEU A 377 -8.50 19.07 -0.76
C LEU A 377 -8.11 19.54 0.65
N ALA A 378 -9.07 19.68 1.56
CA ALA A 378 -8.83 20.07 2.94
C ALA A 378 -7.91 19.05 3.66
N LEU A 379 -8.15 17.74 3.46
CA LEU A 379 -7.26 16.70 3.96
C LEU A 379 -5.84 16.84 3.39
N ALA A 380 -5.70 17.02 2.09
CA ALA A 380 -4.39 17.17 1.44
C ALA A 380 -3.66 18.45 1.89
N VAL A 381 -4.37 19.56 2.10
CA VAL A 381 -3.81 20.86 2.50
C VAL A 381 -3.52 20.93 4.01
N SER A 382 -4.30 20.25 4.86
CA SER A 382 -4.10 20.27 6.31
C SER A 382 -2.69 19.79 6.74
N LEU A 383 -1.98 19.13 5.83
CA LEU A 383 -0.63 18.60 6.02
C LEU A 383 0.50 19.60 5.73
N LEU A 384 0.19 20.68 5.02
CA LEU A 384 1.20 21.65 4.56
C LEU A 384 1.82 22.49 5.68
N PRO A 385 1.11 22.92 6.74
CA PRO A 385 1.67 23.79 7.77
C PRO A 385 2.27 23.08 8.97
N SER A 386 2.35 21.74 9.01
CA SER A 386 2.91 21.06 10.18
C SER A 386 4.45 21.03 10.13
N PRO A 387 5.17 22.03 10.72
CA PRO A 387 6.58 21.89 10.94
C PRO A 387 6.76 20.96 12.15
N ALA A 388 6.63 19.64 11.96
CA ALA A 388 7.14 18.72 12.93
C ALA A 388 8.60 19.09 13.16
N ARG A 389 8.90 19.75 14.29
CA ARG A 389 10.28 19.98 14.74
C ARG A 389 10.89 18.59 14.81
N THR A 390 11.74 18.29 13.86
CA THR A 390 12.59 17.09 13.94
C THR A 390 13.29 17.19 15.28
N PRO A 391 13.19 16.20 16.18
CA PRO A 391 14.06 16.18 17.35
C PRO A 391 15.48 16.27 16.80
N ALA A 392 16.25 17.22 17.34
CA ALA A 392 17.62 17.42 16.94
C ALA A 392 18.32 16.06 17.01
N ARG A 393 18.99 15.67 15.92
CA ARG A 393 19.89 14.53 15.90
C ARG A 393 20.76 14.67 17.15
N GLN A 394 20.65 13.75 18.09
CA GLN A 394 21.65 13.70 19.18
C GLN A 394 23.01 13.61 18.50
N PRO A 395 23.93 14.53 18.78
CA PRO A 395 25.25 14.45 18.20
C PRO A 395 25.86 13.09 18.57
N ALA A 396 26.47 12.44 17.59
CA ALA A 396 27.22 11.23 17.83
C ALA A 396 28.22 11.55 18.98
N PRO A 397 28.32 10.71 20.01
CA PRO A 397 29.35 10.89 21.01
C PRO A 397 30.70 10.90 20.30
N ASN A 398 31.43 11.98 20.49
CA ASN A 398 32.77 12.20 19.95
C ASN A 398 33.62 10.93 20.18
N ALA A 399 34.20 10.41 19.11
CA ALA A 399 35.22 9.38 19.15
C ALA A 399 36.53 9.94 19.66
#